data_9dc40865ab2dbb12425303c6e6f3637b
#
_entry.id   9dc40865ab2dbb12425303c6e6f3637b
#
_cell.length_a   1.000
_cell.length_b   1.000
_cell.length_c   1.000
_cell.angle_alpha   90.00
_cell.angle_beta   90.00
_cell.angle_gamma   90.00
#
_symmetry.space_group_name_H-M   'P 1'
#
loop_
_entity.id
_entity.type
_entity.pdbx_description
1 polymer ?
#
loop_
_entity_poly.entity_id
_entity_poly.type
_entity_poly.pdbx_seq_one_letter_code
_entity_poly.pdbx_strand_id
1 'polypeptide(L)'
;AHVPYAELLKGDETFKTYSDIGCKYIVIPWINEEYLAGGEKNAEFYENVKKFGELANKYGMKLCYHNHDFEFKKVDGEYKIDLLYKAISPDLLSTQLDTCWVNVGGENPADFIRKYAGRIEIVHLKDFAGTKGGNMYALIGNDDSKKEAAAGSFEFRPLGSGLQDFPSILEASKEVGAHWVVVEQDEPSMGKSRMECAEMSINYLKSIF
;
A
#
# COMPACT_ATOMS: atom_id res chain seq x y z
N ALA A 1 2.94 -2.90 11.20
CA ALA A 1 3.27 -1.47 11.36
C ALA A 1 3.86 -0.92 10.08
N HIS A 2 3.46 0.29 9.68
CA HIS A 2 4.15 1.10 8.68
C HIS A 2 5.42 1.68 9.31
N VAL A 3 6.59 1.42 8.72
CA VAL A 3 7.89 1.85 9.24
C VAL A 3 8.67 2.56 8.14
N PRO A 4 9.00 3.85 8.32
CA PRO A 4 9.73 4.61 7.31
C PRO A 4 11.05 3.94 6.94
N TYR A 5 11.44 4.04 5.65
CA TYR A 5 12.68 3.42 5.15
C TYR A 5 13.91 3.82 5.95
N ALA A 6 14.02 5.10 6.34
CA ALA A 6 15.13 5.59 7.16
C ALA A 6 15.18 4.91 8.56
N GLU A 7 14.04 4.50 9.11
CA GLU A 7 13.98 3.78 10.38
C GLU A 7 14.43 2.33 10.20
N LEU A 8 14.03 1.69 9.08
CA LEU A 8 14.46 0.32 8.75
C LEU A 8 15.98 0.23 8.54
N LEU A 9 16.62 1.28 8.05
CA LEU A 9 18.08 1.34 7.89
C LEU A 9 18.86 1.26 9.20
N LYS A 10 18.22 1.51 10.36
CA LYS A 10 18.85 1.28 11.69
C LYS A 10 19.06 -0.22 11.97
N GLY A 11 18.43 -1.10 11.21
CA GLY A 11 18.67 -2.53 11.22
C GLY A 11 18.11 -3.24 12.45
N ASP A 12 18.89 -4.13 13.04
CA ASP A 12 18.48 -5.12 14.04
C ASP A 12 17.66 -4.53 15.21
N GLU A 13 18.02 -3.36 15.72
CA GLU A 13 17.31 -2.69 16.82
C GLU A 13 15.87 -2.37 16.48
N THR A 14 15.61 -1.83 15.26
CA THR A 14 14.26 -1.52 14.78
C THR A 14 13.41 -2.79 14.71
N PHE A 15 13.92 -3.83 14.04
CA PHE A 15 13.15 -5.08 13.88
C PHE A 15 12.88 -5.76 15.21
N LYS A 16 13.86 -5.75 16.12
CA LYS A 16 13.66 -6.27 17.48
C LYS A 16 12.54 -5.50 18.20
N THR A 17 12.56 -4.18 18.15
CA THR A 17 11.57 -3.32 18.82
C THR A 17 10.14 -3.64 18.33
N TYR A 18 9.94 -3.74 17.01
CA TYR A 18 8.61 -4.05 16.47
C TYR A 18 8.17 -5.49 16.79
N SER A 19 9.09 -6.44 16.86
CA SER A 19 8.80 -7.79 17.30
C SER A 19 8.41 -7.84 18.79
N ASP A 20 9.14 -7.13 19.66
CA ASP A 20 8.89 -7.09 21.10
C ASP A 20 7.49 -6.55 21.42
N ILE A 21 6.97 -5.61 20.66
CA ILE A 21 5.59 -5.10 20.82
C ILE A 21 4.54 -5.98 20.11
N GLY A 22 4.94 -7.11 19.54
CA GLY A 22 4.05 -8.12 18.99
C GLY A 22 3.63 -7.93 17.53
N CYS A 23 4.27 -7.04 16.75
CA CYS A 23 4.03 -6.90 15.32
C CYS A 23 4.31 -8.21 14.60
N LYS A 24 3.43 -8.57 13.66
CA LYS A 24 3.61 -9.70 12.74
C LYS A 24 4.04 -9.26 11.35
N TYR A 25 3.75 -8.02 11.02
CA TYR A 25 4.07 -7.41 9.73
C TYR A 25 4.78 -6.08 9.96
N ILE A 26 5.89 -5.88 9.25
CA ILE A 26 6.59 -4.62 9.12
C ILE A 26 6.52 -4.20 7.66
N VAL A 27 6.10 -2.97 7.41
CA VAL A 27 5.73 -2.54 6.06
C VAL A 27 6.52 -1.31 5.69
N ILE A 28 7.13 -1.33 4.51
CA ILE A 28 7.70 -0.13 3.87
C ILE A 28 6.52 0.66 3.31
N PRO A 29 6.14 1.81 3.91
CA PRO A 29 4.91 2.51 3.53
C PRO A 29 5.08 3.43 2.33
N TRP A 30 6.32 3.85 2.06
CA TRP A 30 6.66 4.82 1.02
C TRP A 30 8.14 4.75 0.69
N ILE A 31 8.45 4.98 -0.59
CA ILE A 31 9.82 5.21 -1.06
C ILE A 31 9.81 6.23 -2.20
N ASN A 32 10.83 7.07 -2.28
CA ASN A 32 10.97 8.01 -3.39
C ASN A 32 11.28 7.29 -4.70
N GLU A 33 10.83 7.83 -5.82
CA GLU A 33 10.98 7.19 -7.15
C GLU A 33 12.44 6.90 -7.53
N GLU A 34 13.42 7.64 -6.99
CA GLU A 34 14.84 7.39 -7.22
C GLU A 34 15.33 6.00 -6.74
N TYR A 35 14.60 5.38 -5.80
CA TYR A 35 14.88 4.04 -5.28
C TYR A 35 14.17 2.93 -6.05
N LEU A 36 13.18 3.26 -6.86
CA LEU A 36 12.46 2.28 -7.68
C LEU A 36 13.17 2.00 -9.00
N ALA A 37 12.71 0.99 -9.74
CA ALA A 37 13.25 0.64 -11.04
C ALA A 37 13.33 1.87 -11.96
N GLY A 38 14.47 2.05 -12.62
CA GLY A 38 14.81 3.23 -13.41
C GLY A 38 15.44 4.39 -12.62
N GLY A 39 15.42 4.34 -11.30
CA GLY A 39 16.06 5.35 -10.44
C GLY A 39 17.52 4.99 -10.10
N GLU A 40 18.32 6.00 -9.76
CA GLU A 40 19.77 5.86 -9.52
C GLU A 40 20.13 5.04 -8.27
N LYS A 41 19.21 4.97 -7.28
CA LYS A 41 19.40 4.23 -6.01
C LYS A 41 18.66 2.88 -5.98
N ASN A 42 18.20 2.40 -7.13
CA ASN A 42 17.40 1.18 -7.21
C ASN A 42 18.17 -0.06 -6.71
N ALA A 43 19.42 -0.22 -7.11
CA ALA A 43 20.23 -1.36 -6.69
C ALA A 43 20.46 -1.37 -5.17
N GLU A 44 20.75 -0.21 -4.58
CA GLU A 44 20.91 -0.05 -3.13
C GLU A 44 19.60 -0.43 -2.38
N PHE A 45 18.48 0.06 -2.88
CA PHE A 45 17.17 -0.23 -2.29
C PHE A 45 16.88 -1.72 -2.29
N TYR A 46 17.09 -2.40 -3.43
CA TYR A 46 16.83 -3.84 -3.53
C TYR A 46 17.69 -4.66 -2.58
N GLU A 47 18.97 -4.31 -2.43
CA GLU A 47 19.85 -4.98 -1.47
C GLU A 47 19.42 -4.72 -0.01
N ASN A 48 18.99 -3.51 0.31
CA ASN A 48 18.48 -3.21 1.65
C ASN A 48 17.17 -3.94 1.93
N VAL A 49 16.24 -4.01 0.98
CA VAL A 49 14.97 -4.75 1.16
C VAL A 49 15.22 -6.24 1.40
N LYS A 50 16.20 -6.87 0.73
CA LYS A 50 16.58 -8.26 1.02
C LYS A 50 17.04 -8.43 2.46
N LYS A 51 17.93 -7.55 2.94
CA LYS A 51 18.40 -7.53 4.34
C LYS A 51 17.24 -7.31 5.33
N PHE A 52 16.31 -6.43 5.01
CA PHE A 52 15.13 -6.19 5.85
C PHE A 52 14.23 -7.42 5.90
N GLY A 53 14.05 -8.14 4.79
CA GLY A 53 13.33 -9.40 4.75
C GLY A 53 13.97 -10.47 5.63
N GLU A 54 15.30 -10.60 5.58
CA GLU A 54 16.06 -11.50 6.46
C GLU A 54 15.91 -11.14 7.94
N LEU A 55 15.97 -9.84 8.27
CA LEU A 55 15.75 -9.35 9.63
C LEU A 55 14.31 -9.57 10.10
N ALA A 56 13.32 -9.31 9.26
CA ALA A 56 11.92 -9.59 9.58
C ALA A 56 11.74 -11.09 9.90
N ASN A 57 12.26 -11.97 9.06
CA ASN A 57 12.21 -13.41 9.27
C ASN A 57 12.92 -13.85 10.56
N LYS A 58 14.11 -13.28 10.86
CA LYS A 58 14.86 -13.52 12.11
C LYS A 58 14.00 -13.25 13.34
N TYR A 59 13.17 -12.22 13.30
CA TYR A 59 12.30 -11.81 14.40
C TYR A 59 10.86 -12.34 14.30
N GLY A 60 10.57 -13.29 13.42
CA GLY A 60 9.25 -13.91 13.28
C GLY A 60 8.18 -12.97 12.72
N MET A 61 8.59 -11.97 11.94
CA MET A 61 7.73 -11.05 11.22
C MET A 61 7.84 -11.28 9.72
N LYS A 62 6.90 -10.72 8.94
CA LYS A 62 6.99 -10.60 7.49
C LYS A 62 7.21 -9.15 7.08
N LEU A 63 8.13 -8.94 6.15
CA LEU A 63 8.30 -7.64 5.50
C LEU A 63 7.30 -7.53 4.35
N CYS A 64 6.58 -6.40 4.29
CA CYS A 64 5.67 -6.06 3.21
C CYS A 64 6.07 -4.73 2.55
N TYR A 65 5.64 -4.56 1.31
CA TYR A 65 5.70 -3.29 0.59
C TYR A 65 4.28 -2.78 0.35
N HIS A 66 4.04 -1.50 0.65
CA HIS A 66 2.79 -0.79 0.38
C HIS A 66 2.97 0.08 -0.87
N ASN A 67 2.10 -0.10 -1.85
CA ASN A 67 2.16 0.61 -3.12
C ASN A 67 1.35 1.92 -3.12
N HIS A 68 1.80 2.83 -3.98
CA HIS A 68 1.04 3.97 -4.48
C HIS A 68 0.79 3.81 -5.98
N ASP A 69 0.40 4.87 -6.68
CA ASP A 69 0.13 4.82 -8.11
C ASP A 69 1.40 4.93 -8.98
N PHE A 70 2.48 5.52 -8.45
CA PHE A 70 3.70 5.72 -9.22
C PHE A 70 4.49 4.43 -9.46
N GLU A 71 4.26 3.37 -8.68
CA GLU A 71 4.82 2.04 -8.95
C GLU A 71 4.18 1.36 -10.16
N PHE A 72 3.02 1.85 -10.62
CA PHE A 72 2.39 1.41 -11.87
C PHE A 72 2.91 2.14 -13.12
N LYS A 73 3.90 3.03 -12.97
CA LYS A 73 4.69 3.49 -14.11
C LYS A 73 5.56 2.35 -14.65
N LYS A 74 5.79 2.36 -15.97
CA LYS A 74 6.56 1.30 -16.65
C LYS A 74 8.00 1.74 -16.93
N VAL A 75 8.92 0.79 -16.76
CA VAL A 75 10.30 0.85 -17.23
C VAL A 75 10.49 -0.34 -18.17
N ASP A 76 10.90 -0.08 -19.42
CA ASP A 76 11.06 -1.10 -20.45
C ASP A 76 9.82 -2.00 -20.64
N GLY A 77 8.63 -1.41 -20.49
CA GLY A 77 7.34 -2.10 -20.66
C GLY A 77 6.82 -2.84 -19.42
N GLU A 78 7.58 -2.92 -18.33
CA GLU A 78 7.17 -3.58 -17.10
C GLU A 78 6.89 -2.55 -15.98
N TYR A 79 5.89 -2.82 -15.12
CA TYR A 79 5.62 -1.96 -13.96
C TYR A 79 6.78 -1.96 -12.97
N LYS A 80 7.08 -0.82 -12.36
CA LYS A 80 8.13 -0.72 -11.32
C LYS A 80 7.89 -1.70 -10.18
N ILE A 81 6.63 -1.90 -9.77
CA ILE A 81 6.26 -2.85 -8.73
C ILE A 81 6.53 -4.31 -9.16
N ASP A 82 6.31 -4.66 -10.43
CA ASP A 82 6.63 -6.00 -10.94
C ASP A 82 8.13 -6.25 -10.90
N LEU A 83 8.92 -5.26 -11.30
CA LEU A 83 10.38 -5.33 -11.27
C LEU A 83 10.91 -5.51 -9.84
N LEU A 84 10.32 -4.82 -8.86
CA LEU A 84 10.63 -5.01 -7.44
C LEU A 84 10.36 -6.46 -7.01
N TYR A 85 9.18 -6.99 -7.34
CA TYR A 85 8.80 -8.35 -6.94
C TYR A 85 9.50 -9.45 -7.73
N LYS A 86 10.01 -9.18 -8.93
CA LYS A 86 10.90 -10.10 -9.65
C LYS A 86 12.30 -10.18 -9.02
N ALA A 87 12.80 -9.04 -8.52
CA ALA A 87 14.13 -8.95 -7.94
C ALA A 87 14.23 -9.54 -6.53
N ILE A 88 13.10 -9.65 -5.81
CA ILE A 88 13.07 -10.07 -4.41
C ILE A 88 12.05 -11.20 -4.24
N SER A 89 12.50 -12.32 -3.65
CA SER A 89 11.65 -13.50 -3.46
C SER A 89 10.46 -13.24 -2.52
N PRO A 90 9.35 -13.99 -2.65
CA PRO A 90 8.21 -13.91 -1.73
C PRO A 90 8.56 -14.18 -0.27
N ASP A 91 9.60 -14.98 -0.01
CA ASP A 91 10.06 -15.27 1.35
C ASP A 91 10.67 -14.06 2.06
N LEU A 92 11.17 -13.08 1.28
CA LEU A 92 11.79 -11.85 1.81
C LEU A 92 10.90 -10.63 1.72
N LEU A 93 9.99 -10.58 0.74
CA LEU A 93 9.11 -9.43 0.55
C LEU A 93 7.72 -9.87 0.11
N SER A 94 6.74 -9.65 0.96
CA SER A 94 5.32 -9.79 0.67
C SER A 94 4.72 -8.45 0.26
N THR A 95 3.45 -8.44 -0.14
CA THR A 95 2.76 -7.19 -0.46
C THR A 95 1.66 -6.86 0.55
N GLN A 96 1.57 -5.57 0.87
CA GLN A 96 0.38 -4.93 1.40
C GLN A 96 -0.20 -4.10 0.26
N LEU A 97 -1.14 -4.69 -0.50
CA LEU A 97 -1.68 -4.04 -1.70
C LEU A 97 -2.72 -2.99 -1.33
N ASP A 98 -2.48 -1.73 -1.71
CA ASP A 98 -3.48 -0.66 -1.61
C ASP A 98 -4.30 -0.58 -2.90
N THR A 99 -5.60 -0.85 -2.78
CA THR A 99 -6.53 -0.95 -3.90
C THR A 99 -6.87 0.40 -4.53
N CYS A 100 -6.85 1.48 -3.75
CA CYS A 100 -7.06 2.83 -4.29
C CYS A 100 -5.94 3.19 -5.26
N TRP A 101 -4.69 3.00 -4.84
CA TRP A 101 -3.55 3.37 -5.65
C TRP A 101 -3.35 2.48 -6.87
N VAL A 102 -3.77 1.21 -6.82
CA VAL A 102 -3.86 0.36 -8.02
C VAL A 102 -4.82 0.97 -9.03
N ASN A 103 -6.03 1.35 -8.60
CA ASN A 103 -7.04 1.95 -9.47
C ASN A 103 -6.57 3.32 -10.03
N VAL A 104 -6.01 4.17 -9.18
CA VAL A 104 -5.43 5.47 -9.59
C VAL A 104 -4.26 5.29 -10.57
N GLY A 105 -3.51 4.20 -10.44
CA GLY A 105 -2.47 3.78 -11.38
C GLY A 105 -3.01 3.31 -12.75
N GLY A 106 -4.34 3.20 -12.89
CA GLY A 106 -5.02 2.81 -14.12
C GLY A 106 -5.28 1.32 -14.26
N GLU A 107 -5.13 0.56 -13.18
CA GLU A 107 -5.25 -0.89 -13.17
C GLU A 107 -6.45 -1.38 -12.36
N ASN A 108 -6.88 -2.63 -12.60
CA ASN A 108 -7.96 -3.24 -11.82
C ASN A 108 -7.39 -3.86 -10.53
N PRO A 109 -7.85 -3.43 -9.33
CA PRO A 109 -7.34 -3.96 -8.07
C PRO A 109 -7.53 -5.46 -7.88
N ALA A 110 -8.68 -6.02 -8.28
CA ALA A 110 -8.94 -7.45 -8.13
C ALA A 110 -8.01 -8.29 -9.01
N ASP A 111 -7.69 -7.83 -10.22
CA ASP A 111 -6.76 -8.52 -11.12
C ASP A 111 -5.32 -8.48 -10.58
N PHE A 112 -4.91 -7.35 -9.99
CA PHE A 112 -3.59 -7.24 -9.36
C PHE A 112 -3.47 -8.06 -8.08
N ILE A 113 -4.56 -8.19 -7.30
CA ILE A 113 -4.61 -9.12 -6.18
C ILE A 113 -4.35 -10.55 -6.67
N ARG A 114 -5.05 -11.01 -7.70
CA ARG A 114 -4.85 -12.36 -8.28
C ARG A 114 -3.46 -12.54 -8.86
N LYS A 115 -2.93 -11.51 -9.54
CA LYS A 115 -1.59 -11.51 -10.12
C LYS A 115 -0.49 -11.80 -9.09
N TYR A 116 -0.66 -11.29 -7.87
CA TYR A 116 0.31 -11.48 -6.78
C TYR A 116 -0.07 -12.60 -5.82
N ALA A 117 -0.89 -13.55 -6.24
CA ALA A 117 -1.17 -14.76 -5.45
C ALA A 117 0.11 -15.42 -4.93
N GLY A 118 0.11 -15.84 -3.66
CA GLY A 118 1.29 -16.38 -2.98
C GLY A 118 2.27 -15.34 -2.40
N ARG A 119 1.98 -14.04 -2.60
CA ARG A 119 2.77 -12.93 -2.05
C ARG A 119 1.92 -11.95 -1.23
N ILE A 120 0.58 -12.01 -1.37
CA ILE A 120 -0.33 -11.09 -0.68
C ILE A 120 -0.55 -11.51 0.75
N GLU A 121 -0.19 -10.64 1.69
CA GLU A 121 -0.48 -10.81 3.11
C GLU A 121 -1.65 -9.92 3.56
N ILE A 122 -1.65 -8.67 3.08
CA ILE A 122 -2.59 -7.64 3.52
C ILE A 122 -3.12 -6.90 2.30
N VAL A 123 -4.41 -6.62 2.28
CA VAL A 123 -5.05 -5.74 1.29
C VAL A 123 -5.59 -4.51 2.00
N HIS A 124 -5.16 -3.32 1.58
CA HIS A 124 -5.75 -2.07 2.02
C HIS A 124 -6.99 -1.78 1.18
N LEU A 125 -8.12 -1.73 1.89
CA LEU A 125 -9.40 -1.30 1.34
C LEU A 125 -9.51 0.21 1.51
N LYS A 126 -9.27 0.93 0.42
CA LYS A 126 -9.25 2.38 0.39
C LYS A 126 -10.13 2.87 -0.75
N ASP A 127 -11.16 3.64 -0.43
CA ASP A 127 -12.12 4.16 -1.40
C ASP A 127 -11.87 5.62 -1.71
N PHE A 128 -12.27 6.04 -2.90
CA PHE A 128 -12.10 7.40 -3.37
C PHE A 128 -13.18 7.78 -4.39
N ALA A 129 -13.36 9.07 -4.60
CA ALA A 129 -14.19 9.63 -5.65
C ALA A 129 -13.41 10.67 -6.45
N GLY A 130 -13.87 10.94 -7.66
CA GLY A 130 -13.25 11.89 -8.57
C GLY A 130 -12.14 11.30 -9.42
N THR A 131 -11.25 12.14 -9.90
CA THR A 131 -10.18 11.75 -10.83
C THR A 131 -8.82 12.15 -10.27
N LYS A 132 -7.78 11.45 -10.71
CA LYS A 132 -6.39 11.74 -10.39
C LYS A 132 -6.10 13.24 -10.61
N GLY A 133 -5.66 13.92 -9.56
CA GLY A 133 -5.24 15.31 -9.57
C GLY A 133 -3.73 15.46 -9.47
N GLY A 134 -3.22 16.69 -9.66
CA GLY A 134 -1.77 16.95 -9.70
C GLY A 134 -1.04 16.72 -8.39
N ASN A 135 -1.72 16.72 -7.25
CA ASN A 135 -1.08 16.65 -5.94
C ASN A 135 -1.84 15.81 -4.91
N MET A 136 -2.11 14.55 -5.26
CA MET A 136 -2.84 13.63 -4.37
C MET A 136 -2.03 13.23 -3.12
N TYR A 137 -0.70 13.28 -3.20
CA TYR A 137 0.17 12.91 -2.07
C TYR A 137 0.18 13.93 -0.94
N ALA A 138 -0.25 15.19 -1.21
CA ALA A 138 -0.48 16.16 -0.15
C ALA A 138 -1.58 15.72 0.83
N LEU A 139 -2.53 14.91 0.36
CA LEU A 139 -3.61 14.36 1.20
C LEU A 139 -3.10 13.32 2.22
N ILE A 140 -1.96 12.68 1.94
CA ILE A 140 -1.33 11.72 2.84
C ILE A 140 -0.14 12.31 3.61
N GLY A 141 0.08 13.62 3.49
CA GLY A 141 1.09 14.34 4.28
C GLY A 141 2.52 14.23 3.77
N ASN A 142 2.76 13.64 2.61
CA ASN A 142 4.10 13.37 2.07
C ASN A 142 4.62 14.44 1.08
N ASP A 143 3.85 15.48 0.82
CA ASP A 143 4.26 16.57 -0.08
C ASP A 143 4.12 17.93 0.62
N ASP A 144 5.22 18.67 0.68
CA ASP A 144 5.26 20.04 1.22
C ASP A 144 4.58 21.07 0.31
N SER A 145 4.18 20.70 -0.90
CA SER A 145 3.52 21.59 -1.86
C SER A 145 2.05 21.83 -1.53
N LYS A 146 1.72 22.15 -0.30
CA LYS A 146 0.37 22.46 0.19
C LYS A 146 -0.35 23.61 -0.53
N LYS A 147 0.14 24.11 -1.64
CA LYS A 147 -0.28 25.42 -2.18
C LYS A 147 -1.12 25.39 -3.45
N GLU A 148 -1.29 24.27 -4.09
CA GLU A 148 -2.24 24.19 -5.20
C GLU A 148 -3.18 23.03 -4.94
N ALA A 149 -4.36 23.32 -4.39
CA ALA A 149 -5.51 22.46 -4.56
C ALA A 149 -5.63 22.24 -6.07
N ALA A 150 -5.03 21.16 -6.54
CA ALA A 150 -5.12 20.80 -7.94
C ALA A 150 -6.59 20.78 -8.32
N ALA A 151 -6.91 21.30 -9.46
CA ALA A 151 -8.25 21.31 -10.05
C ALA A 151 -8.67 19.87 -10.43
N GLY A 152 -8.68 18.98 -9.44
CA GLY A 152 -9.14 17.61 -9.53
C GLY A 152 -10.06 17.33 -8.35
N SER A 153 -11.14 16.64 -8.61
CA SER A 153 -12.14 16.32 -7.60
C SER A 153 -11.77 15.11 -6.75
N PHE A 154 -10.47 14.74 -6.65
CA PHE A 154 -10.04 13.56 -5.90
C PHE A 154 -10.30 13.75 -4.39
N GLU A 155 -11.02 12.82 -3.81
CA GLU A 155 -11.36 12.82 -2.39
C GLU A 155 -11.42 11.38 -1.89
N PHE A 156 -10.76 11.07 -0.77
CA PHE A 156 -10.95 9.79 -0.10
C PHE A 156 -12.39 9.67 0.42
N ARG A 157 -12.91 8.45 0.41
CA ARG A 157 -14.30 8.15 0.78
C ARG A 157 -14.36 7.02 1.80
N PRO A 158 -15.38 7.03 2.67
CA PRO A 158 -15.77 5.81 3.37
C PRO A 158 -16.05 4.70 2.37
N LEU A 159 -15.70 3.46 2.72
CA LEU A 159 -15.91 2.31 1.83
C LEU A 159 -17.37 2.23 1.36
N GLY A 160 -17.54 1.96 0.06
CA GLY A 160 -18.85 1.89 -0.60
C GLY A 160 -19.46 3.24 -0.96
N SER A 161 -18.77 4.35 -0.69
CA SER A 161 -19.23 5.70 -1.06
C SER A 161 -18.41 6.32 -2.20
N GLY A 162 -17.48 5.56 -2.78
CA GLY A 162 -16.60 5.96 -3.86
C GLY A 162 -16.76 5.09 -5.11
N LEU A 163 -15.63 4.85 -5.80
CA LEU A 163 -15.58 4.20 -7.12
C LEU A 163 -15.11 2.75 -7.08
N GLN A 164 -14.66 2.24 -5.93
CA GLN A 164 -14.07 0.90 -5.82
C GLN A 164 -15.14 -0.20 -5.84
N ASP A 165 -14.87 -1.28 -6.57
CA ASP A 165 -15.66 -2.51 -6.56
C ASP A 165 -15.18 -3.45 -5.44
N PHE A 166 -15.60 -3.17 -4.21
CA PHE A 166 -15.20 -3.98 -3.05
C PHE A 166 -15.69 -5.43 -3.09
N PRO A 167 -16.87 -5.77 -3.60
CA PRO A 167 -17.24 -7.17 -3.78
C PRO A 167 -16.17 -7.96 -4.57
N SER A 168 -15.74 -7.47 -5.73
CA SER A 168 -14.71 -8.11 -6.55
C SER A 168 -13.33 -8.12 -5.85
N ILE A 169 -12.96 -7.04 -5.14
CA ILE A 169 -11.72 -6.93 -4.38
C ILE A 169 -11.69 -7.96 -3.24
N LEU A 170 -12.78 -8.11 -2.50
CA LEU A 170 -12.88 -9.06 -1.40
C LEU A 170 -12.89 -10.51 -1.88
N GLU A 171 -13.58 -10.80 -2.99
CA GLU A 171 -13.55 -12.11 -3.62
C GLU A 171 -12.11 -12.48 -4.03
N ALA A 172 -11.41 -11.60 -4.75
CA ALA A 172 -10.01 -11.83 -5.12
C ALA A 172 -9.10 -11.99 -3.89
N SER A 173 -9.30 -11.18 -2.84
CA SER A 173 -8.53 -11.28 -1.60
C SER A 173 -8.71 -12.64 -0.93
N LYS A 174 -9.94 -13.16 -0.91
CA LYS A 174 -10.27 -14.48 -0.38
C LYS A 174 -9.69 -15.60 -1.24
N GLU A 175 -9.79 -15.51 -2.57
CA GLU A 175 -9.24 -16.49 -3.51
C GLU A 175 -7.73 -16.69 -3.32
N VAL A 176 -6.98 -15.61 -3.12
CA VAL A 176 -5.52 -15.67 -2.94
C VAL A 176 -5.08 -15.96 -1.51
N GLY A 177 -6.02 -16.04 -0.55
CA GLY A 177 -5.74 -16.32 0.85
C GLY A 177 -5.10 -15.14 1.59
N ALA A 178 -5.44 -13.90 1.25
CA ALA A 178 -4.98 -12.73 2.01
C ALA A 178 -5.37 -12.87 3.50
N HIS A 179 -4.41 -12.65 4.40
CA HIS A 179 -4.65 -12.82 5.83
C HIS A 179 -5.48 -11.70 6.43
N TRP A 180 -5.33 -10.49 5.90
CA TRP A 180 -6.00 -9.30 6.43
C TRP A 180 -6.50 -8.40 5.31
N VAL A 181 -7.68 -7.84 5.55
CA VAL A 181 -8.15 -6.63 4.86
C VAL A 181 -8.17 -5.49 5.88
N VAL A 182 -7.66 -4.33 5.50
CA VAL A 182 -7.51 -3.17 6.40
C VAL A 182 -8.16 -1.97 5.75
N VAL A 183 -9.12 -1.36 6.44
CA VAL A 183 -9.74 -0.11 5.99
C VAL A 183 -8.78 1.04 6.20
N GLU A 184 -8.50 1.80 5.16
CA GLU A 184 -7.67 3.01 5.24
C GLU A 184 -8.39 4.20 4.61
N GLN A 185 -8.40 5.32 5.33
CA GLN A 185 -8.88 6.60 4.84
C GLN A 185 -8.06 7.72 5.52
N ASP A 186 -7.20 8.40 4.77
CA ASP A 186 -6.28 9.40 5.35
C ASP A 186 -7.03 10.62 5.88
N GLU A 187 -8.00 11.12 5.13
CA GLU A 187 -8.80 12.28 5.52
C GLU A 187 -10.30 11.98 5.45
N PRO A 188 -11.09 12.45 6.43
CA PRO A 188 -12.52 12.32 6.39
C PRO A 188 -13.12 13.16 5.27
N SER A 189 -14.29 12.78 4.80
CA SER A 189 -14.97 13.42 3.67
C SER A 189 -16.47 13.52 3.86
N MET A 190 -17.16 14.07 2.88
CA MET A 190 -18.64 14.18 2.88
C MET A 190 -19.19 14.96 4.10
N GLY A 191 -18.40 15.87 4.68
CA GLY A 191 -18.80 16.60 5.89
C GLY A 191 -18.89 15.74 7.16
N LYS A 192 -18.27 14.56 7.15
CA LYS A 192 -18.25 13.61 8.25
C LYS A 192 -16.98 13.71 9.09
N SER A 193 -17.06 13.31 10.34
CA SER A 193 -15.92 13.10 11.20
C SER A 193 -15.19 11.80 10.84
N ARG A 194 -13.95 11.62 11.33
CA ARG A 194 -13.17 10.38 11.16
C ARG A 194 -13.91 9.15 11.69
N MET A 195 -14.58 9.30 12.84
CA MET A 195 -15.35 8.21 13.45
C MET A 195 -16.58 7.83 12.62
N GLU A 196 -17.32 8.82 12.11
CA GLU A 196 -18.46 8.56 11.21
C GLU A 196 -18.02 7.88 9.92
N CYS A 197 -16.89 8.29 9.33
CA CYS A 197 -16.34 7.63 8.16
C CYS A 197 -15.95 6.18 8.45
N ALA A 198 -15.33 5.90 9.59
CA ALA A 198 -14.98 4.55 10.02
C ALA A 198 -16.24 3.69 10.25
N GLU A 199 -17.28 4.25 10.88
CA GLU A 199 -18.57 3.57 11.08
C GLU A 199 -19.25 3.25 9.75
N MET A 200 -19.27 4.18 8.81
CA MET A 200 -19.81 3.95 7.46
C MET A 200 -19.06 2.80 6.77
N SER A 201 -17.75 2.82 6.82
CA SER A 201 -16.91 1.79 6.19
C SER A 201 -17.15 0.40 6.77
N ILE A 202 -17.18 0.26 8.10
CA ILE A 202 -17.44 -1.06 8.73
C ILE A 202 -18.85 -1.55 8.50
N ASN A 203 -19.85 -0.66 8.47
CA ASN A 203 -21.24 -1.03 8.20
C ASN A 203 -21.40 -1.49 6.74
N TYR A 204 -20.76 -0.82 5.79
CA TYR A 204 -20.72 -1.28 4.40
C TYR A 204 -20.07 -2.67 4.29
N LEU A 205 -18.89 -2.88 4.87
CA LEU A 205 -18.23 -4.20 4.84
C LEU A 205 -19.15 -5.29 5.41
N LYS A 206 -19.80 -5.07 6.55
CA LYS A 206 -20.75 -6.03 7.13
C LYS A 206 -21.95 -6.34 6.23
N SER A 207 -22.29 -5.47 5.30
CA SER A 207 -23.39 -5.68 4.36
C SER A 207 -23.02 -6.53 3.15
N ILE A 208 -21.72 -6.69 2.86
CA ILE A 208 -21.21 -7.41 1.68
C ILE A 208 -20.35 -8.65 2.04
N PHE A 209 -20.07 -8.88 3.33
CA PHE A 209 -19.47 -10.11 3.86
C PHE A 209 -20.59 -11.09 4.19
#